data_03317a61b1e37cbcc5a6d88018c589fa
#
_entry.id   03317a61b1e37cbcc5a6d88018c589fa
#
_cell.length_a   1.000
_cell.length_b   1.000
_cell.length_c   1.000
_cell.angle_alpha   90.00
_cell.angle_beta   90.00
_cell.angle_gamma   90.00
#
_symmetry.space_group_name_H-M   'P 1'
#
loop_
_entity.id
_entity.type
_entity.pdbx_description
1 polymer ?
#
loop_
_entity_poly.entity_id
_entity_poly.type
_entity_poly.pdbx_seq_one_letter_code
_entity_poly.pdbx_strand_id
1 'polypeptide(L)'
;EHIEYDGDDELSSLVNAYNRMVKELKESTVKLAQAERDKAWSQMARQVAHEIKNPLTPIKLQIQRLIMMKQNDNPKWEEKFDQVAAVVLEHIQILSDTANDFSTFAKLYTEEPVLMDLDKTLKEQLVIFDNKENIKFTYIGMEEAYIRAPKPQLIRVLVNLITNAVQAVEIMQNEMADNGEETFLGNILICLRNSSRDGYYDITVEDNGPGVKGENLDKLFTPNFTTKTGGTGLGLAICRNIIEK
;
A
#
# COMPACT_ATOMS: atom_id res chain seq x y z
N GLU A 1 3.31 -34.12 7.47
CA GLU A 1 2.26 -35.12 7.80
C GLU A 1 2.76 -36.00 8.94
N HIS A 2 1.90 -36.30 9.90
CA HIS A 2 2.20 -37.21 11.00
C HIS A 2 1.98 -38.64 10.51
N ILE A 3 2.97 -39.51 10.67
CA ILE A 3 2.87 -40.94 10.30
C ILE A 3 2.41 -41.73 11.51
N GLU A 4 1.27 -42.42 11.39
CA GLU A 4 0.79 -43.36 12.39
C GLU A 4 1.39 -44.75 12.09
N TYR A 5 2.05 -45.35 13.11
CA TYR A 5 2.66 -46.68 13.00
C TYR A 5 2.57 -47.41 14.34
N ASP A 6 1.89 -48.56 14.35
CA ASP A 6 1.60 -49.35 15.56
C ASP A 6 2.55 -50.55 15.73
N GLY A 7 3.68 -50.60 15.03
CA GLY A 7 4.68 -51.66 15.20
C GLY A 7 5.55 -51.44 16.43
N ASP A 8 6.04 -52.52 17.01
CA ASP A 8 7.00 -52.52 18.14
C ASP A 8 8.38 -53.01 17.67
N ASP A 9 8.83 -52.48 16.53
CA ASP A 9 10.08 -52.85 15.84
C ASP A 9 11.00 -51.64 15.59
N GLU A 10 12.11 -51.85 14.89
CA GLU A 10 13.07 -50.80 14.58
C GLU A 10 12.46 -49.64 13.74
N LEU A 11 11.40 -49.94 12.97
CA LEU A 11 10.67 -48.93 12.19
C LEU A 11 9.87 -47.98 13.12
N SER A 12 9.38 -48.44 14.26
CA SER A 12 8.71 -47.57 15.24
C SER A 12 9.62 -46.48 15.76
N SER A 13 10.91 -46.80 16.03
CA SER A 13 11.90 -45.83 16.45
C SER A 13 12.16 -44.77 15.38
N LEU A 14 12.23 -45.19 14.08
CA LEU A 14 12.44 -44.30 12.96
C LEU A 14 11.24 -43.37 12.74
N VAL A 15 10.01 -43.91 12.79
CA VAL A 15 8.79 -43.12 12.64
C VAL A 15 8.62 -42.11 13.76
N ASN A 16 8.94 -42.49 15.02
CA ASN A 16 8.91 -41.57 16.15
C ASN A 16 9.95 -40.44 16.00
N ALA A 17 11.18 -40.75 15.53
CA ALA A 17 12.20 -39.75 15.25
C ALA A 17 11.76 -38.79 14.12
N TYR A 18 11.18 -39.32 13.04
CA TYR A 18 10.61 -38.52 11.95
C TYR A 18 9.50 -37.59 12.42
N ASN A 19 8.50 -38.11 13.15
CA ASN A 19 7.39 -37.32 13.67
C ASN A 19 7.87 -36.22 14.62
N ARG A 20 8.87 -36.53 15.45
CA ARG A 20 9.50 -35.53 16.32
C ARG A 20 10.19 -34.43 15.50
N MET A 21 10.96 -34.80 14.49
CA MET A 21 11.63 -33.83 13.60
C MET A 21 10.63 -32.95 12.87
N VAL A 22 9.54 -33.50 12.34
CA VAL A 22 8.46 -32.75 11.68
C VAL A 22 7.80 -31.78 12.65
N LYS A 23 7.57 -32.20 13.89
CA LYS A 23 7.02 -31.34 14.96
C LYS A 23 7.97 -30.18 15.29
N GLU A 24 9.25 -30.49 15.53
CA GLU A 24 10.28 -29.47 15.83
C GLU A 24 10.45 -28.48 14.67
N LEU A 25 10.41 -28.95 13.43
CA LEU A 25 10.46 -28.10 12.23
C LEU A 25 9.25 -27.16 12.18
N LYS A 26 8.04 -27.69 12.42
CA LYS A 26 6.80 -26.90 12.43
C LYS A 26 6.81 -25.83 13.53
N GLU A 27 7.27 -26.18 14.72
CA GLU A 27 7.42 -25.25 15.84
C GLU A 27 8.47 -24.17 15.51
N SER A 28 9.58 -24.53 14.88
CA SER A 28 10.62 -23.60 14.46
C SER A 28 10.12 -22.63 13.38
N THR A 29 9.39 -23.12 12.37
CA THR A 29 8.81 -22.26 11.33
C THR A 29 7.81 -21.26 11.90
N VAL A 30 6.97 -21.68 12.85
CA VAL A 30 6.04 -20.77 13.54
C VAL A 30 6.78 -19.69 14.34
N LYS A 31 7.84 -20.08 15.07
CA LYS A 31 8.67 -19.10 15.82
C LYS A 31 9.39 -18.12 14.90
N LEU A 32 9.92 -18.59 13.77
CA LEU A 32 10.56 -17.71 12.78
C LEU A 32 9.55 -16.72 12.19
N ALA A 33 8.39 -17.19 11.76
CA ALA A 33 7.33 -16.32 11.25
C ALA A 33 6.89 -15.26 12.28
N GLN A 34 6.80 -15.66 13.56
CA GLN A 34 6.49 -14.73 14.65
C GLN A 34 7.60 -13.70 14.83
N ALA A 35 8.87 -14.11 14.85
CA ALA A 35 10.01 -13.20 15.00
C ALA A 35 10.13 -12.21 13.83
N GLU A 36 9.90 -12.67 12.61
CA GLU A 36 9.86 -11.80 11.42
C GLU A 36 8.72 -10.78 11.52
N ARG A 37 7.55 -11.21 11.94
CA ARG A 37 6.42 -10.33 12.19
C ARG A 37 6.74 -9.26 13.22
N ASP A 38 7.32 -9.64 14.36
CA ASP A 38 7.65 -8.73 15.46
C ASP A 38 8.74 -7.73 15.04
N LYS A 39 9.69 -8.16 14.20
CA LYS A 39 10.70 -7.31 13.59
C LYS A 39 10.07 -6.28 12.64
N ALA A 40 9.21 -6.74 11.73
CA ALA A 40 8.48 -5.87 10.80
C ALA A 40 7.61 -4.85 11.56
N TRP A 41 6.92 -5.27 12.62
CA TRP A 41 6.14 -4.41 13.48
C TRP A 41 6.99 -3.33 14.16
N SER A 42 8.14 -3.71 14.73
CA SER A 42 9.06 -2.76 15.38
C SER A 42 9.64 -1.72 14.40
N GLN A 43 9.94 -2.14 13.19
CA GLN A 43 10.40 -1.22 12.12
C GLN A 43 9.31 -0.25 11.72
N MET A 44 8.08 -0.76 11.49
CA MET A 44 6.92 0.06 11.14
C MET A 44 6.57 1.07 12.24
N ALA A 45 6.55 0.64 13.52
CA ALA A 45 6.23 1.53 14.63
C ALA A 45 7.22 2.71 14.74
N ARG A 46 8.52 2.44 14.57
CA ARG A 46 9.54 3.49 14.52
C ARG A 46 9.34 4.45 13.37
N GLN A 47 8.99 3.93 12.22
CA GLN A 47 8.75 4.70 11.02
C GLN A 47 7.52 5.60 11.16
N VAL A 48 6.39 5.03 11.58
CA VAL A 48 5.15 5.81 11.83
C VAL A 48 5.42 6.95 12.81
N ALA A 49 6.21 6.70 13.87
CA ALA A 49 6.60 7.77 14.80
C ALA A 49 7.38 8.90 14.09
N HIS A 50 8.26 8.58 13.14
CA HIS A 50 8.95 9.57 12.31
C HIS A 50 8.01 10.31 11.37
N GLU A 51 7.13 9.59 10.69
CA GLU A 51 6.17 10.17 9.75
C GLU A 51 5.09 11.02 10.43
N ILE A 52 4.72 10.70 11.66
CA ILE A 52 3.88 11.57 12.50
C ILE A 52 4.64 12.84 12.92
N LYS A 53 5.92 12.72 13.28
CA LYS A 53 6.72 13.87 13.72
C LYS A 53 6.97 14.88 12.58
N ASN A 54 7.09 14.40 11.35
CA ASN A 54 7.39 15.24 10.19
C ASN A 54 6.33 16.32 9.93
N PRO A 55 5.02 16.04 9.83
CA PRO A 55 3.99 17.06 9.66
C PRO A 55 3.68 17.84 10.95
N LEU A 56 3.90 17.26 12.12
CA LEU A 56 3.66 17.97 13.39
C LEU A 56 4.60 19.15 13.58
N THR A 57 5.85 19.06 13.12
CA THR A 57 6.83 20.13 13.25
C THR A 57 6.43 21.40 12.49
N PRO A 58 6.11 21.34 11.17
CA PRO A 58 5.62 22.51 10.44
C PRO A 58 4.28 23.02 10.97
N ILE A 59 3.33 22.17 11.36
CA ILE A 59 2.08 22.61 12.01
C ILE A 59 2.39 23.49 13.21
N LYS A 60 3.22 22.99 14.14
CA LYS A 60 3.59 23.73 15.34
C LYS A 60 4.25 25.07 15.00
N LEU A 61 5.22 25.07 14.08
CA LEU A 61 5.94 26.29 13.71
C LEU A 61 5.04 27.34 13.05
N GLN A 62 4.12 26.91 12.16
CA GLN A 62 3.19 27.82 11.50
C GLN A 62 2.21 28.43 12.49
N ILE A 63 1.66 27.64 13.40
CA ILE A 63 0.76 28.15 14.46
C ILE A 63 1.52 29.11 15.40
N GLN A 64 2.74 28.75 15.83
CA GLN A 64 3.55 29.64 16.69
C GLN A 64 3.83 30.96 15.99
N ARG A 65 4.18 30.94 14.70
CA ARG A 65 4.42 32.15 13.90
C ARG A 65 3.18 33.04 13.83
N LEU A 66 1.99 32.42 13.59
CA LEU A 66 0.73 33.14 13.53
C LEU A 66 0.39 33.82 14.88
N ILE A 67 0.59 33.10 15.99
CA ILE A 67 0.39 33.63 17.34
C ILE A 67 1.33 34.83 17.61
N MET A 68 2.62 34.71 17.25
CA MET A 68 3.58 35.81 17.40
C MET A 68 3.20 37.03 16.55
N MET A 69 2.74 36.84 15.32
CA MET A 69 2.29 37.95 14.48
C MET A 69 1.09 38.66 15.09
N LYS A 70 0.12 37.93 15.67
CA LYS A 70 -1.05 38.48 16.34
C LYS A 70 -0.64 39.24 17.62
N GLN A 71 0.25 38.66 18.44
CA GLN A 71 0.72 39.32 19.70
C GLN A 71 1.52 40.60 19.46
N ASN A 72 2.19 40.73 18.32
CA ASN A 72 2.94 41.90 17.94
C ASN A 72 2.12 42.87 17.09
N ASP A 73 0.78 42.79 17.11
CA ASP A 73 -0.14 43.62 16.34
C ASP A 73 0.26 43.79 14.85
N ASN A 74 0.84 42.75 14.25
CA ASN A 74 1.24 42.77 12.84
C ASN A 74 0.00 42.78 11.96
N PRO A 75 -0.23 43.83 11.14
CA PRO A 75 -1.46 43.96 10.35
C PRO A 75 -1.66 42.84 9.30
N LYS A 76 -0.60 42.09 9.00
CA LYS A 76 -0.66 40.95 8.02
C LYS A 76 -1.04 39.64 8.67
N TRP A 77 -1.36 39.56 9.96
CA TRP A 77 -1.67 38.29 10.60
C TRP A 77 -2.98 37.68 10.07
N GLU A 78 -3.98 38.53 9.77
CA GLU A 78 -5.27 38.07 9.21
C GLU A 78 -5.07 37.51 7.79
N GLU A 79 -4.32 38.21 6.93
CA GLU A 79 -4.00 37.74 5.58
C GLU A 79 -3.25 36.40 5.60
N LYS A 80 -2.38 36.20 6.61
CA LYS A 80 -1.63 34.96 6.77
C LYS A 80 -2.41 33.82 7.41
N PHE A 81 -3.51 34.12 8.09
CA PHE A 81 -4.33 33.10 8.78
C PHE A 81 -4.83 32.02 7.83
N ASP A 82 -5.45 32.40 6.73
CA ASP A 82 -6.01 31.45 5.76
C ASP A 82 -4.91 30.57 5.12
N GLN A 83 -3.76 31.16 4.79
CA GLN A 83 -2.63 30.42 4.26
C GLN A 83 -2.09 29.41 5.28
N VAL A 84 -1.96 29.80 6.54
CA VAL A 84 -1.49 28.91 7.62
C VAL A 84 -2.53 27.83 7.89
N ALA A 85 -3.81 28.19 7.91
CA ALA A 85 -4.89 27.21 8.10
C ALA A 85 -4.90 26.14 7.00
N ALA A 86 -4.75 26.54 5.74
CA ALA A 86 -4.67 25.60 4.63
C ALA A 86 -3.49 24.62 4.78
N VAL A 87 -2.30 25.12 5.11
CA VAL A 87 -1.11 24.28 5.34
C VAL A 87 -1.31 23.32 6.53
N VAL A 88 -1.94 23.81 7.61
CA VAL A 88 -2.22 22.96 8.79
C VAL A 88 -3.20 21.85 8.45
N LEU A 89 -4.26 22.15 7.68
CA LEU A 89 -5.25 21.16 7.24
C LEU A 89 -4.61 20.10 6.32
N GLU A 90 -3.74 20.51 5.40
CA GLU A 90 -2.98 19.58 4.55
C GLU A 90 -2.14 18.62 5.39
N HIS A 91 -1.41 19.12 6.36
CA HIS A 91 -0.59 18.28 7.22
C HIS A 91 -1.40 17.39 8.16
N ILE A 92 -2.59 17.81 8.59
CA ILE A 92 -3.55 16.96 9.32
C ILE A 92 -4.03 15.82 8.44
N GLN A 93 -4.30 16.07 7.15
CA GLN A 93 -4.69 15.02 6.21
C GLN A 93 -3.57 13.98 6.06
N ILE A 94 -2.31 14.41 5.90
CA ILE A 94 -1.14 13.52 5.85
C ILE A 94 -1.05 12.65 7.12
N LEU A 95 -1.30 13.21 8.30
CA LEU A 95 -1.34 12.46 9.56
C LEU A 95 -2.45 11.42 9.59
N SER A 96 -3.65 11.78 9.11
CA SER A 96 -4.78 10.87 9.02
C SER A 96 -4.48 9.69 8.10
N ASP A 97 -3.90 9.96 6.93
CA ASP A 97 -3.53 8.94 5.95
C ASP A 97 -2.44 8.01 6.51
N THR A 98 -1.41 8.55 7.18
CA THR A 98 -0.38 7.76 7.86
C THR A 98 -0.97 6.85 8.94
N ALA A 99 -1.91 7.36 9.75
CA ALA A 99 -2.57 6.58 10.80
C ALA A 99 -3.44 5.46 10.21
N ASN A 100 -4.16 5.73 9.12
CA ASN A 100 -4.96 4.75 8.40
C ASN A 100 -4.07 3.65 7.79
N ASP A 101 -2.94 4.02 7.21
CA ASP A 101 -1.96 3.10 6.66
C ASP A 101 -1.41 2.17 7.73
N PHE A 102 -1.05 2.71 8.89
CA PHE A 102 -0.57 1.91 10.02
C PHE A 102 -1.66 0.99 10.60
N SER A 103 -2.87 1.50 10.78
CA SER A 103 -4.00 0.69 11.26
C SER A 103 -4.27 -0.50 10.35
N THR A 104 -4.18 -0.28 9.04
CA THR A 104 -4.40 -1.33 8.06
C THR A 104 -3.23 -2.33 8.02
N PHE A 105 -1.98 -1.87 8.18
CA PHE A 105 -0.83 -2.77 8.36
C PHE A 105 -1.00 -3.67 9.58
N ALA A 106 -1.51 -3.14 10.69
CA ALA A 106 -1.80 -3.91 11.89
C ALA A 106 -2.79 -5.07 11.64
N LYS A 107 -3.76 -4.88 10.75
CA LYS A 107 -4.78 -5.87 10.38
C LYS A 107 -4.30 -6.92 9.38
N LEU A 108 -3.17 -6.71 8.68
CA LEU A 108 -2.65 -7.63 7.66
C LEU A 108 -2.44 -9.08 8.15
N TYR A 109 -2.34 -9.30 9.45
CA TYR A 109 -2.01 -10.59 10.03
C TYR A 109 -3.20 -11.31 10.67
N THR A 110 -4.40 -10.72 10.66
CA THR A 110 -5.58 -11.25 11.38
C THR A 110 -6.72 -11.70 10.46
N GLU A 111 -6.64 -11.43 9.16
CA GLU A 111 -7.73 -11.70 8.23
C GLU A 111 -7.61 -13.08 7.59
N GLU A 112 -8.70 -13.85 7.63
CA GLU A 112 -8.75 -15.18 7.05
C GLU A 112 -8.98 -15.12 5.51
N PRO A 113 -8.30 -16.00 4.73
CA PRO A 113 -8.53 -16.10 3.30
C PRO A 113 -9.94 -16.60 2.98
N VAL A 114 -10.65 -15.88 2.14
CA VAL A 114 -11.97 -16.26 1.62
C VAL A 114 -11.90 -16.51 0.11
N LEU A 115 -12.76 -17.42 -0.38
CA LEU A 115 -12.91 -17.62 -1.82
C LEU A 115 -13.60 -16.39 -2.42
N MET A 116 -13.03 -15.81 -3.46
CA MET A 116 -13.58 -14.64 -4.13
C MET A 116 -13.34 -14.66 -5.63
N ASP A 117 -14.20 -13.96 -6.34
CA ASP A 117 -14.10 -13.68 -7.76
C ASP A 117 -13.30 -12.39 -7.97
N LEU A 118 -12.14 -12.50 -8.65
CA LEU A 118 -11.25 -11.40 -8.95
C LEU A 118 -11.86 -10.39 -9.92
N ASP A 119 -12.52 -10.85 -10.96
CA ASP A 119 -13.13 -10.00 -11.97
C ASP A 119 -14.20 -9.10 -11.34
N LYS A 120 -15.08 -9.72 -10.56
CA LYS A 120 -16.11 -8.97 -9.81
C LYS A 120 -15.48 -7.98 -8.83
N THR A 121 -14.46 -8.41 -8.09
CA THR A 121 -13.79 -7.53 -7.10
C THR A 121 -13.12 -6.34 -7.78
N LEU A 122 -12.44 -6.54 -8.91
CA LEU A 122 -11.84 -5.45 -9.70
C LEU A 122 -12.89 -4.47 -10.20
N LYS A 123 -13.99 -4.96 -10.79
CA LYS A 123 -15.10 -4.11 -11.25
C LYS A 123 -15.69 -3.27 -10.12
N GLU A 124 -15.89 -3.86 -8.93
CA GLU A 124 -16.37 -3.14 -7.74
C GLU A 124 -15.43 -1.99 -7.35
N GLN A 125 -14.12 -2.17 -7.44
CA GLN A 125 -13.15 -1.13 -7.09
C GLN A 125 -13.04 -0.04 -8.15
N LEU A 126 -13.21 -0.37 -9.43
CA LEU A 126 -13.11 0.61 -10.51
C LEU A 126 -14.22 1.66 -10.47
N VAL A 127 -15.41 1.32 -9.96
CA VAL A 127 -16.53 2.26 -9.79
C VAL A 127 -16.12 3.49 -8.96
N ILE A 128 -15.19 3.35 -8.01
CA ILE A 128 -14.71 4.45 -7.15
C ILE A 128 -14.00 5.52 -7.98
N PHE A 129 -13.44 5.14 -9.12
CA PHE A 129 -12.63 6.03 -9.97
C PHE A 129 -13.37 6.57 -11.20
N ASP A 130 -14.62 6.14 -11.45
CA ASP A 130 -15.40 6.51 -12.65
C ASP A 130 -15.62 8.03 -12.82
N ASN A 131 -15.52 8.81 -11.74
CA ASN A 131 -15.78 10.27 -11.75
C ASN A 131 -14.50 11.11 -11.95
N LYS A 132 -13.37 10.51 -12.38
CA LYS A 132 -12.14 11.26 -12.63
C LYS A 132 -12.20 11.95 -14.00
N GLU A 133 -12.27 13.29 -14.00
CA GLU A 133 -12.26 14.10 -15.22
C GLU A 133 -10.95 13.91 -16.00
N ASN A 134 -11.07 13.81 -17.33
CA ASN A 134 -9.95 13.68 -18.25
C ASN A 134 -9.08 12.42 -18.03
N ILE A 135 -9.61 11.39 -17.39
CA ILE A 135 -8.95 10.08 -17.28
C ILE A 135 -9.88 8.99 -17.81
N LYS A 136 -9.42 8.30 -18.86
CA LYS A 136 -10.11 7.16 -19.44
C LYS A 136 -9.63 5.87 -18.78
N PHE A 137 -10.54 5.16 -18.13
CA PHE A 137 -10.30 3.80 -17.63
C PHE A 137 -10.73 2.77 -18.65
N THR A 138 -9.87 1.79 -18.91
CA THR A 138 -10.17 0.64 -19.74
C THR A 138 -9.92 -0.61 -18.91
N TYR A 139 -10.91 -1.49 -18.81
CA TYR A 139 -10.81 -2.76 -18.11
C TYR A 139 -10.97 -3.93 -19.05
N ILE A 140 -10.01 -4.84 -19.02
CA ILE A 140 -10.06 -6.13 -19.73
C ILE A 140 -10.05 -7.21 -18.67
N GLY A 141 -11.20 -7.79 -18.39
CA GLY A 141 -11.40 -8.83 -17.41
C GLY A 141 -11.49 -10.23 -18.03
N MET A 142 -11.70 -11.21 -17.17
CA MET A 142 -11.97 -12.59 -17.53
C MET A 142 -13.01 -13.19 -16.57
N GLU A 143 -13.84 -14.08 -17.07
CA GLU A 143 -14.81 -14.81 -16.26
C GLU A 143 -14.12 -15.93 -15.45
N GLU A 144 -14.75 -16.32 -14.34
CA GLU A 144 -14.34 -17.48 -13.51
C GLU A 144 -12.91 -17.37 -12.91
N ALA A 145 -12.46 -16.16 -12.61
CA ALA A 145 -11.17 -15.92 -11.96
C ALA A 145 -11.28 -15.99 -10.42
N TYR A 146 -11.28 -17.21 -9.88
CA TYR A 146 -11.44 -17.42 -8.44
C TYR A 146 -10.10 -17.58 -7.73
N ILE A 147 -9.93 -16.87 -6.61
CA ILE A 147 -8.78 -17.04 -5.70
C ILE A 147 -9.25 -17.19 -4.26
N ARG A 148 -8.37 -17.70 -3.43
CA ARG A 148 -8.54 -17.73 -1.97
C ARG A 148 -7.53 -16.79 -1.32
N ALA A 149 -7.99 -15.63 -0.88
CA ALA A 149 -7.16 -14.60 -0.27
C ALA A 149 -7.94 -13.75 0.74
N PRO A 150 -7.28 -13.00 1.64
CA PRO A 150 -7.94 -12.01 2.48
C PRO A 150 -8.46 -10.85 1.61
N LYS A 151 -9.78 -10.77 1.42
CA LYS A 151 -10.42 -9.79 0.53
C LYS A 151 -10.00 -8.34 0.79
N PRO A 152 -9.94 -7.84 2.05
CA PRO A 152 -9.54 -6.46 2.32
C PRO A 152 -8.09 -6.16 1.91
N GLN A 153 -7.18 -7.15 2.05
CA GLN A 153 -5.78 -6.98 1.65
C GLN A 153 -5.66 -6.86 0.14
N LEU A 154 -6.36 -7.71 -0.62
CA LEU A 154 -6.38 -7.62 -2.06
C LEU A 154 -6.96 -6.30 -2.56
N ILE A 155 -8.11 -5.88 -2.02
CA ILE A 155 -8.72 -4.58 -2.34
C ILE A 155 -7.71 -3.45 -2.13
N ARG A 156 -6.95 -3.49 -1.03
CA ARG A 156 -5.92 -2.49 -0.75
C ARG A 156 -4.83 -2.46 -1.82
N VAL A 157 -4.35 -3.62 -2.25
CA VAL A 157 -3.36 -3.70 -3.36
C VAL A 157 -3.93 -3.03 -4.60
N LEU A 158 -5.15 -3.39 -4.99
CA LEU A 158 -5.80 -2.86 -6.18
C LEU A 158 -5.98 -1.34 -6.10
N VAL A 159 -6.58 -0.84 -5.02
CA VAL A 159 -6.80 0.59 -4.80
C VAL A 159 -5.46 1.35 -4.80
N ASN A 160 -4.41 0.80 -4.17
CA ASN A 160 -3.11 1.46 -4.15
C ASN A 160 -2.48 1.57 -5.54
N LEU A 161 -2.52 0.49 -6.34
CA LEU A 161 -1.99 0.50 -7.70
C LEU A 161 -2.77 1.48 -8.60
N ILE A 162 -4.11 1.44 -8.56
CA ILE A 162 -4.96 2.33 -9.36
C ILE A 162 -4.78 3.79 -8.93
N THR A 163 -4.72 4.08 -7.63
CA THR A 163 -4.45 5.44 -7.12
C THR A 163 -3.08 5.94 -7.57
N ASN A 164 -2.06 5.08 -7.58
CA ASN A 164 -0.74 5.46 -8.08
C ASN A 164 -0.76 5.81 -9.57
N ALA A 165 -1.49 5.05 -10.39
CA ALA A 165 -1.70 5.34 -11.81
C ALA A 165 -2.45 6.66 -12.03
N VAL A 166 -3.54 6.90 -11.29
CA VAL A 166 -4.29 8.17 -11.33
C VAL A 166 -3.37 9.35 -11.00
N GLN A 167 -2.64 9.27 -9.91
CA GLN A 167 -1.72 10.35 -9.51
C GLN A 167 -0.60 10.60 -10.52
N ALA A 168 -0.07 9.54 -11.16
CA ALA A 168 0.92 9.69 -12.21
C ALA A 168 0.36 10.47 -13.42
N VAL A 169 -0.86 10.15 -13.82
CA VAL A 169 -1.58 10.88 -14.89
C VAL A 169 -1.87 12.32 -14.48
N GLU A 170 -2.34 12.58 -13.27
CA GLU A 170 -2.60 13.93 -12.75
C GLU A 170 -1.34 14.80 -12.72
N ILE A 171 -0.17 14.24 -12.41
CA ILE A 171 1.11 14.95 -12.50
C ILE A 171 1.37 15.39 -13.94
N MET A 172 1.19 14.51 -14.91
CA MET A 172 1.39 14.83 -16.34
C MET A 172 0.41 15.90 -16.85
N GLN A 173 -0.85 15.82 -16.41
CA GLN A 173 -1.88 16.83 -16.72
C GLN A 173 -1.48 18.21 -16.19
N ASN A 174 -0.98 18.30 -14.97
CA ASN A 174 -0.56 19.56 -14.37
C ASN A 174 0.69 20.12 -15.07
N GLU A 175 1.68 19.28 -15.37
CA GLU A 175 2.90 19.70 -16.09
C GLU A 175 2.59 20.26 -17.48
N MET A 176 1.65 19.64 -18.22
CA MET A 176 1.24 20.13 -19.54
C MET A 176 0.40 21.41 -19.44
N ALA A 177 -0.49 21.50 -18.47
CA ALA A 177 -1.26 22.72 -18.22
C ALA A 177 -0.36 23.93 -17.89
N ASP A 178 0.67 23.73 -17.06
CA ASP A 178 1.63 24.77 -16.68
C ASP A 178 2.47 25.24 -17.91
N ASN A 179 2.71 24.34 -18.85
CA ASN A 179 3.42 24.66 -20.11
C ASN A 179 2.51 25.30 -21.18
N GLY A 180 1.19 25.44 -20.91
CA GLY A 180 0.22 25.98 -21.87
C GLY A 180 -0.10 25.04 -23.03
N GLU A 181 0.12 23.74 -22.87
CA GLU A 181 -0.18 22.72 -23.86
C GLU A 181 -1.66 22.30 -23.83
N GLU A 182 -2.11 21.58 -24.87
CA GLU A 182 -3.49 21.04 -24.91
C GLU A 182 -3.77 20.07 -23.77
N THR A 183 -5.06 19.93 -23.42
CA THR A 183 -5.51 19.05 -22.34
C THR A 183 -5.02 17.61 -22.55
N PHE A 184 -4.20 17.13 -21.63
CA PHE A 184 -3.71 15.75 -21.64
C PHE A 184 -4.81 14.78 -21.22
N LEU A 185 -5.14 13.83 -22.10
CA LEU A 185 -6.07 12.75 -21.77
C LEU A 185 -5.31 11.60 -21.12
N GLY A 186 -5.61 11.37 -19.84
CA GLY A 186 -5.12 10.24 -19.09
C GLY A 186 -5.71 8.92 -19.60
N ASN A 187 -4.88 7.89 -19.69
CA ASN A 187 -5.33 6.55 -20.03
C ASN A 187 -4.79 5.57 -18.99
N ILE A 188 -5.68 4.83 -18.36
CA ILE A 188 -5.33 3.76 -17.41
C ILE A 188 -5.96 2.46 -17.90
N LEU A 189 -5.12 1.47 -18.18
CA LEU A 189 -5.53 0.15 -18.63
C LEU A 189 -5.31 -0.86 -17.50
N ILE A 190 -6.37 -1.55 -17.12
CA ILE A 190 -6.33 -2.63 -16.14
C ILE A 190 -6.67 -3.94 -16.84
N CYS A 191 -5.78 -4.93 -16.75
CA CYS A 191 -6.02 -6.24 -17.33
C CYS A 191 -5.95 -7.34 -16.26
N LEU A 192 -6.91 -8.26 -16.31
CA LEU A 192 -6.90 -9.52 -15.57
C LEU A 192 -6.82 -10.67 -16.57
N ARG A 193 -5.81 -11.53 -16.45
CA ARG A 193 -5.58 -12.67 -17.34
C ARG A 193 -4.98 -13.85 -16.60
N ASN A 194 -5.04 -15.03 -17.20
CA ASN A 194 -4.25 -16.16 -16.74
C ASN A 194 -2.76 -15.85 -16.84
N SER A 195 -2.03 -16.18 -15.80
CA SER A 195 -0.57 -16.07 -15.81
C SER A 195 0.06 -17.16 -16.68
N SER A 196 1.28 -16.93 -17.17
CA SER A 196 2.12 -17.97 -17.74
C SER A 196 2.53 -19.04 -16.72
N ARG A 197 2.42 -18.73 -15.44
CA ARG A 197 2.63 -19.66 -14.33
C ARG A 197 1.31 -20.33 -13.98
N ASP A 198 1.28 -21.66 -14.04
CA ASP A 198 0.08 -22.45 -13.74
C ASP A 198 -0.46 -22.18 -12.32
N GLY A 199 -1.78 -22.01 -12.21
CA GLY A 199 -2.45 -21.70 -10.94
C GLY A 199 -2.35 -20.24 -10.48
N TYR A 200 -1.89 -19.31 -11.34
CA TYR A 200 -1.79 -17.87 -11.03
C TYR A 200 -2.59 -17.01 -12.02
N TYR A 201 -3.03 -15.85 -11.55
CA TYR A 201 -3.58 -14.80 -12.38
C TYR A 201 -2.63 -13.59 -12.38
N ASP A 202 -2.52 -12.92 -13.53
CA ASP A 202 -1.81 -11.65 -13.65
C ASP A 202 -2.83 -10.52 -13.66
N ILE A 203 -2.62 -9.53 -12.77
CA ILE A 203 -3.32 -8.25 -12.79
C ILE A 203 -2.29 -7.19 -13.17
N THR A 204 -2.50 -6.50 -14.29
CA THR A 204 -1.66 -5.39 -14.71
C THR A 204 -2.43 -4.08 -14.66
N VAL A 205 -1.76 -3.02 -14.20
CA VAL A 205 -2.25 -1.64 -14.23
C VAL A 205 -1.22 -0.83 -14.99
N GLU A 206 -1.61 -0.29 -16.13
CA GLU A 206 -0.77 0.50 -17.01
C GLU A 206 -1.33 1.93 -17.10
N ASP A 207 -0.48 2.92 -16.96
CA ASP A 207 -0.82 4.33 -17.09
C ASP A 207 0.06 5.02 -18.14
N ASN A 208 -0.39 6.17 -18.65
CA ASN A 208 0.36 7.02 -19.55
C ASN A 208 0.96 8.26 -18.87
N GLY A 209 1.20 8.16 -17.55
CA GLY A 209 1.90 9.19 -16.78
C GLY A 209 3.40 9.28 -17.10
N PRO A 210 4.17 10.08 -16.34
CA PRO A 210 5.59 10.34 -16.61
C PRO A 210 6.50 9.12 -16.40
N GLY A 211 5.95 8.02 -15.87
CA GLY A 211 6.71 6.82 -15.54
C GLY A 211 7.68 7.01 -14.37
N VAL A 212 8.54 6.01 -14.19
CA VAL A 212 9.54 5.99 -13.11
C VAL A 212 10.94 6.00 -13.72
N LYS A 213 11.81 6.89 -13.23
CA LYS A 213 13.21 6.95 -13.68
C LYS A 213 13.94 5.66 -13.33
N GLY A 214 14.78 5.15 -14.24
CA GLY A 214 15.46 3.86 -14.10
C GLY A 214 16.24 3.70 -12.79
N GLU A 215 16.88 4.75 -12.30
CA GLU A 215 17.60 4.77 -11.01
C GLU A 215 16.73 4.51 -9.76
N ASN A 216 15.42 4.64 -9.92
CA ASN A 216 14.43 4.48 -8.84
C ASN A 216 13.69 3.14 -8.90
N LEU A 217 13.82 2.36 -9.97
CA LEU A 217 13.08 1.10 -10.15
C LEU A 217 13.36 0.09 -9.02
N ASP A 218 14.62 -0.08 -8.64
CA ASP A 218 15.01 -1.01 -7.58
C ASP A 218 14.52 -0.58 -6.18
N LYS A 219 14.14 0.70 -6.02
CA LYS A 219 13.72 1.29 -4.75
C LYS A 219 12.21 1.35 -4.59
N LEU A 220 11.43 1.12 -5.67
CA LEU A 220 9.97 1.30 -5.68
C LEU A 220 9.24 0.58 -4.56
N PHE A 221 9.69 -0.63 -4.22
CA PHE A 221 9.09 -1.45 -3.17
C PHE A 221 9.81 -1.33 -1.82
N THR A 222 10.80 -0.42 -1.73
CA THR A 222 11.47 -0.13 -0.45
C THR A 222 10.56 0.75 0.39
N PRO A 223 10.30 0.41 1.66
CA PRO A 223 9.54 1.28 2.55
C PRO A 223 10.12 2.70 2.59
N ASN A 224 9.26 3.71 2.60
CA ASN A 224 9.60 5.15 2.60
C ASN A 224 10.15 5.71 1.29
N PHE A 225 10.23 4.92 0.25
CA PHE A 225 10.60 5.46 -1.04
C PHE A 225 9.39 6.11 -1.69
N THR A 226 9.47 7.39 -1.94
CA THR A 226 8.47 8.18 -2.67
C THR A 226 9.15 9.26 -3.49
N THR A 227 8.62 9.51 -4.67
CA THR A 227 8.97 10.65 -5.52
C THR A 227 7.91 11.77 -5.44
N LYS A 228 6.84 11.53 -4.65
CA LYS A 228 5.69 12.43 -4.55
C LYS A 228 5.81 13.32 -3.33
N THR A 229 5.45 14.59 -3.46
CA THR A 229 5.33 15.52 -2.34
C THR A 229 4.16 15.06 -1.44
N GLY A 230 4.44 14.77 -0.17
CA GLY A 230 3.43 14.31 0.81
C GLY A 230 3.09 12.81 0.74
N GLY A 231 3.74 12.03 -0.12
CA GLY A 231 3.55 10.58 -0.15
C GLY A 231 4.24 9.87 1.02
N THR A 232 3.58 8.89 1.64
CA THR A 232 4.15 8.09 2.74
C THR A 232 5.23 7.10 2.29
N GLY A 233 5.29 6.77 0.99
CA GLY A 233 6.21 5.76 0.46
C GLY A 233 5.96 4.34 0.97
N LEU A 234 4.83 4.09 1.64
CA LEU A 234 4.48 2.79 2.22
C LEU A 234 3.63 1.93 1.28
N GLY A 235 2.89 2.56 0.38
CA GLY A 235 1.87 1.87 -0.41
C GLY A 235 2.40 0.67 -1.19
N LEU A 236 3.42 0.85 -2.04
CA LEU A 236 4.00 -0.24 -2.84
C LEU A 236 4.72 -1.28 -1.99
N ALA A 237 5.38 -0.89 -0.89
CA ALA A 237 6.00 -1.82 0.04
C ALA A 237 4.96 -2.73 0.72
N ILE A 238 3.78 -2.18 1.06
CA ILE A 238 2.66 -2.94 1.59
C ILE A 238 2.08 -3.89 0.52
N CYS A 239 1.90 -3.41 -0.72
CA CYS A 239 1.46 -4.25 -1.83
C CYS A 239 2.35 -5.47 -2.02
N ARG A 240 3.67 -5.27 -2.05
CA ARG A 240 4.64 -6.36 -2.14
C ARG A 240 4.49 -7.36 -1.01
N ASN A 241 4.42 -6.90 0.24
CA ASN A 241 4.22 -7.75 1.41
C ASN A 241 2.92 -8.58 1.37
N ILE A 242 1.86 -8.05 0.78
CA ILE A 242 0.58 -8.75 0.64
C ILE A 242 0.67 -9.84 -0.43
N ILE A 243 1.34 -9.56 -1.54
CA ILE A 243 1.38 -10.47 -2.71
C ILE A 243 2.43 -11.57 -2.56
N GLU A 244 3.53 -11.34 -1.83
CA GLU A 244 4.59 -12.32 -1.59
C GLU A 244 4.24 -13.36 -0.49
N LYS A 245 3.13 -13.17 0.24
CA LYS A 245 2.59 -14.13 1.24
C LYS A 245 1.70 -15.19 0.60
#